data_ee62af188b1bd4ad91a9644e26b4e384
#
_entry.id   ee62af188b1bd4ad91a9644e26b4e384
#
_cell.length_a   1.000
_cell.length_b   1.000
_cell.length_c   1.000
_cell.angle_alpha   90.00
_cell.angle_beta   90.00
_cell.angle_gamma   90.00
#
_symmetry.space_group_name_H-M   'P 1'
#
loop_
_entity.id
_entity.type
_entity.pdbx_description
1 polymer ?
#
loop_
_entity_poly.entity_id
_entity_poly.type
_entity_poly.pdbx_seq_one_letter_code
_entity_poly.pdbx_strand_id
1 'polypeptide(L)'
;MTLKTKGPLTKTDLLEQMPPQWQSSDVDHALDAVSKYGLVVADYEMDSTEQKPLWSVDNDGPLILKLCFNRPEAFFIKAAPVVRALRKTFLRWVPLVIAILGIPALLSLAGNPNSTLFQPLTLGTYGALLLALTLTTAIHELAHGLTLTACGGMPHRMGIMLFYFSPAAFCDVTEAWLLPRKDRVAVAFAGIVIQMSIGATALIANLLLGGEHAFLTWYGASTYLVALSNLIPFLRLDGYVALVGFTNQSGLRQRSIQALRNRVAGIPEPHEPLWVALFGVGCLVTPLVIVWTAVTAIAPNLLRGGAGGRIMLSMLIGFCLMNALVKMIHGLRGLKRTQQIRLFVTGFSAAVLVLLTPIGTTTSLGFQATGSHRAVALTGDAAGSAPVTTGTKVSFHRSGLLTGPALGQGTVVATENCTVPLRAVSPLLSDAQMPPGTCLVVESDVELTPGTTGRITSQKVYQPLARVIRHQLGPVLPGGSLYSDDEED
;
A
#
# COMPACT_ATOMS: atom_id res chain seq x y z
N MET A 1 -22.82 13.64 23.56
CA MET A 1 -24.15 13.39 22.95
C MET A 1 -25.16 14.47 23.31
N THR A 2 -25.16 14.97 24.51
CA THR A 2 -26.09 15.99 25.03
C THR A 2 -26.01 17.36 24.32
N LEU A 3 -24.80 17.83 23.98
CA LEU A 3 -24.60 19.12 23.29
C LEU A 3 -25.15 19.14 21.85
N LYS A 4 -25.10 18.02 21.14
CA LYS A 4 -25.61 17.94 19.75
C LYS A 4 -27.14 17.87 19.68
N THR A 5 -27.81 17.44 20.74
CA THR A 5 -29.27 17.25 20.77
C THR A 5 -30.03 18.43 21.37
N LYS A 6 -29.37 19.26 22.19
CA LYS A 6 -30.01 20.33 22.92
C LYS A 6 -29.53 21.76 22.56
N GLY A 7 -28.55 21.88 21.65
CA GLY A 7 -27.93 23.16 21.31
C GLY A 7 -26.90 23.63 22.35
N PRO A 8 -26.49 24.90 22.30
CA PRO A 8 -25.53 25.44 23.25
C PRO A 8 -26.07 25.34 24.69
N LEU A 9 -25.25 24.79 25.56
CA LEU A 9 -25.58 24.59 27.00
C LEU A 9 -24.60 25.38 27.86
N THR A 10 -25.08 25.93 28.95
CA THR A 10 -24.19 26.52 29.94
C THR A 10 -23.46 25.45 30.74
N LYS A 11 -22.35 25.82 31.37
CA LYS A 11 -21.59 24.92 32.23
C LYS A 11 -22.43 24.34 33.37
N THR A 12 -23.35 25.12 33.91
CA THR A 12 -24.31 24.71 34.93
C THR A 12 -25.27 23.64 34.40
N ASP A 13 -25.82 23.85 33.20
CA ASP A 13 -26.71 22.88 32.56
C ASP A 13 -26.00 21.54 32.23
N LEU A 14 -24.71 21.59 31.94
CA LEU A 14 -23.89 20.41 31.75
C LEU A 14 -23.68 19.66 33.06
N LEU A 15 -23.38 20.35 34.16
CA LEU A 15 -23.20 19.77 35.49
C LEU A 15 -24.46 19.06 35.97
N GLU A 16 -25.63 19.64 35.75
CA GLU A 16 -26.92 19.05 36.15
C GLU A 16 -27.23 17.72 35.42
N GLN A 17 -26.64 17.52 34.22
CA GLN A 17 -26.84 16.32 33.41
C GLN A 17 -25.74 15.26 33.61
N MET A 18 -24.72 15.58 34.41
CA MET A 18 -23.64 14.62 34.74
C MET A 18 -23.97 13.82 36.01
N PRO A 19 -23.37 12.66 36.20
CA PRO A 19 -23.50 11.88 37.44
C PRO A 19 -23.11 12.73 38.65
N PRO A 20 -23.77 12.56 39.81
CA PRO A 20 -23.60 13.42 40.99
C PRO A 20 -22.19 13.47 41.60
N GLN A 21 -21.31 12.55 41.16
CA GLN A 21 -19.90 12.52 41.55
C GLN A 21 -19.01 13.53 40.79
N TRP A 22 -19.52 14.13 39.69
CA TRP A 22 -18.75 15.09 38.91
C TRP A 22 -18.78 16.48 39.57
N GLN A 23 -17.58 17.06 39.69
CA GLN A 23 -17.40 18.42 40.16
C GLN A 23 -17.20 19.38 38.99
N SER A 24 -17.34 20.68 39.27
CA SER A 24 -17.12 21.73 38.24
C SER A 24 -15.72 21.64 37.59
N SER A 25 -14.72 21.25 38.39
CA SER A 25 -13.35 21.03 37.91
C SER A 25 -13.23 19.87 36.89
N ASP A 26 -14.04 18.80 37.07
CA ASP A 26 -14.01 17.65 36.15
C ASP A 26 -14.61 18.03 34.80
N VAL A 27 -15.66 18.86 34.83
CA VAL A 27 -16.25 19.39 33.59
C VAL A 27 -15.27 20.32 32.88
N ASP A 28 -14.52 21.17 33.62
CA ASP A 28 -13.51 22.06 33.05
C ASP A 28 -12.40 21.25 32.38
N HIS A 29 -11.86 20.25 33.05
CA HIS A 29 -10.86 19.36 32.48
C HIS A 29 -11.35 18.60 31.23
N ALA A 30 -12.61 18.14 31.25
CA ALA A 30 -13.22 17.45 30.11
C ALA A 30 -13.44 18.43 28.94
N LEU A 31 -13.93 19.64 29.19
CA LEU A 31 -14.12 20.69 28.18
C LEU A 31 -12.78 21.14 27.58
N ASP A 32 -11.76 21.33 28.43
CA ASP A 32 -10.42 21.71 27.98
C ASP A 32 -9.78 20.61 27.09
N ALA A 33 -9.94 19.35 27.51
CA ALA A 33 -9.49 18.21 26.71
C ALA A 33 -10.20 18.11 25.35
N VAL A 34 -11.50 18.42 25.30
CA VAL A 34 -12.33 18.33 24.08
C VAL A 34 -12.15 19.56 23.19
N SER A 35 -11.94 20.76 23.77
CA SER A 35 -11.65 22.00 23.04
C SER A 35 -10.30 21.92 22.32
N LYS A 36 -9.30 21.30 22.94
CA LYS A 36 -7.98 21.07 22.33
C LYS A 36 -8.06 20.28 21.00
N TYR A 37 -9.12 19.51 20.80
CA TYR A 37 -9.38 18.79 19.56
C TYR A 37 -10.40 19.51 18.66
N GLY A 38 -10.79 20.74 18.97
CA GLY A 38 -11.76 21.52 18.20
C GLY A 38 -13.18 20.95 18.20
N LEU A 39 -13.51 20.08 19.17
CA LEU A 39 -14.82 19.42 19.27
C LEU A 39 -15.87 20.24 20.04
N VAL A 40 -15.42 21.21 20.80
CA VAL A 40 -16.26 22.20 21.53
C VAL A 40 -15.62 23.56 21.39
N VAL A 41 -16.42 24.56 21.08
CA VAL A 41 -16.02 25.99 21.00
C VAL A 41 -16.79 26.74 22.06
N ALA A 42 -16.13 27.62 22.82
CA ALA A 42 -16.78 28.44 23.80
C ALA A 42 -17.56 29.57 23.11
N ASP A 43 -18.71 29.93 23.67
CA ASP A 43 -19.68 30.88 23.08
C ASP A 43 -19.07 32.27 22.80
N TYR A 44 -18.08 32.71 23.61
CA TYR A 44 -17.36 33.96 23.38
C TYR A 44 -16.39 33.94 22.19
N GLU A 45 -16.00 32.74 21.72
CA GLU A 45 -15.18 32.58 20.51
C GLU A 45 -16.05 32.50 19.24
N MET A 46 -17.36 32.31 19.37
CA MET A 46 -18.27 32.28 18.23
C MET A 46 -18.52 33.68 17.62
N ASP A 47 -18.31 34.76 18.37
CA ASP A 47 -18.41 36.13 17.84
C ASP A 47 -17.20 36.57 17.01
N SER A 48 -16.07 35.90 17.15
CA SER A 48 -14.95 36.00 16.23
C SER A 48 -15.03 34.92 15.15
N THR A 49 -16.13 34.92 14.39
CA THR A 49 -16.19 34.16 13.12
C THR A 49 -15.22 34.82 12.14
N GLU A 50 -13.94 34.61 12.31
CA GLU A 50 -13.03 34.50 11.18
C GLU A 50 -13.61 33.39 10.30
N GLN A 51 -14.40 33.82 9.33
CA GLN A 51 -14.89 32.90 8.28
C GLN A 51 -13.66 32.29 7.67
N LYS A 52 -13.33 31.03 8.04
CA LYS A 52 -12.21 30.31 7.45
C LYS A 52 -12.28 30.55 5.95
N PRO A 53 -11.17 30.95 5.32
CA PRO A 53 -11.17 31.20 3.89
C PRO A 53 -11.69 29.97 3.16
N LEU A 54 -12.33 30.19 2.02
CA LEU A 54 -12.90 29.09 1.22
C LEU A 54 -11.86 27.99 0.96
N TRP A 55 -10.60 28.40 0.82
CA TRP A 55 -9.43 27.55 0.66
C TRP A 55 -8.40 27.87 1.73
N SER A 56 -7.80 26.84 2.30
CA SER A 56 -6.66 26.97 3.21
C SER A 56 -5.57 25.98 2.82
N VAL A 57 -4.34 26.35 3.14
CA VAL A 57 -3.20 25.46 3.02
C VAL A 57 -2.77 25.08 4.43
N ASP A 58 -2.89 23.81 4.76
CA ASP A 58 -2.51 23.27 6.07
C ASP A 58 -1.25 22.44 5.91
N ASN A 59 -0.34 22.56 6.85
CA ASN A 59 0.88 21.78 6.94
C ASN A 59 0.82 20.89 8.19
N ASP A 60 0.57 19.61 8.00
CA ASP A 60 0.48 18.62 9.09
C ASP A 60 1.84 17.92 9.36
N GLY A 61 2.92 18.42 8.76
CA GLY A 61 4.26 17.86 8.94
C GLY A 61 5.21 18.18 7.79
N PRO A 62 6.49 17.83 7.89
CA PRO A 62 7.51 18.26 6.93
C PRO A 62 7.30 17.76 5.48
N LEU A 63 6.44 16.75 5.28
CA LEU A 63 6.17 16.14 3.97
C LEU A 63 4.68 15.99 3.68
N ILE A 64 3.82 16.73 4.40
CA ILE A 64 2.35 16.68 4.24
C ILE A 64 1.83 18.09 4.06
N LEU A 65 1.52 18.44 2.82
CA LEU A 65 0.89 19.72 2.46
C LEU A 65 -0.55 19.45 2.03
N LYS A 66 -1.52 20.12 2.64
CA LYS A 66 -2.94 19.98 2.32
C LYS A 66 -3.49 21.27 1.75
N LEU A 67 -4.09 21.20 0.58
CA LEU A 67 -4.94 22.24 0.02
C LEU A 67 -6.40 21.88 0.37
N CYS A 68 -6.95 22.58 1.34
CA CYS A 68 -8.25 22.27 1.93
C CYS A 68 -9.34 23.20 1.36
N PHE A 69 -10.45 22.64 0.92
CA PHE A 69 -11.69 23.32 0.68
C PHE A 69 -12.55 23.21 1.95
N ASN A 70 -12.80 24.35 2.61
CA ASN A 70 -13.37 24.41 3.96
C ASN A 70 -14.90 24.53 3.99
N ARG A 71 -15.58 24.53 2.85
CA ARG A 71 -17.05 24.64 2.77
C ARG A 71 -17.65 23.65 1.77
N PRO A 72 -17.36 22.35 1.88
CA PRO A 72 -17.92 21.35 0.98
C PRO A 72 -19.41 21.07 1.24
N GLU A 73 -19.96 21.55 2.38
CA GLU A 73 -21.30 21.22 2.85
C GLU A 73 -22.37 21.54 1.80
N ALA A 74 -22.27 22.67 1.10
CA ALA A 74 -23.24 23.08 0.09
C ALA A 74 -23.37 22.04 -1.04
N PHE A 75 -22.26 21.43 -1.46
CA PHE A 75 -22.25 20.36 -2.43
C PHE A 75 -22.92 19.09 -1.87
N PHE A 76 -22.53 18.67 -0.67
CA PHE A 76 -23.05 17.45 -0.05
C PHE A 76 -24.53 17.58 0.31
N ILE A 77 -25.00 18.74 0.77
CA ILE A 77 -26.42 19.01 1.05
C ILE A 77 -27.25 18.85 -0.23
N LYS A 78 -26.79 19.39 -1.36
CA LYS A 78 -27.48 19.24 -2.66
C LYS A 78 -27.50 17.80 -3.16
N ALA A 79 -26.43 17.04 -2.96
CA ALA A 79 -26.31 15.64 -3.36
C ALA A 79 -27.08 14.68 -2.41
N ALA A 80 -27.27 15.05 -1.14
CA ALA A 80 -27.86 14.20 -0.11
C ALA A 80 -29.21 13.59 -0.47
N PRO A 81 -30.20 14.30 -1.05
CA PRO A 81 -31.49 13.73 -1.40
C PRO A 81 -31.35 12.56 -2.39
N VAL A 82 -30.51 12.72 -3.42
CA VAL A 82 -30.26 11.70 -4.45
C VAL A 82 -29.62 10.47 -3.83
N VAL A 83 -28.56 10.65 -3.03
CA VAL A 83 -27.84 9.54 -2.39
C VAL A 83 -28.72 8.81 -1.38
N ARG A 84 -29.55 9.53 -0.61
CA ARG A 84 -30.55 8.92 0.30
C ARG A 84 -31.60 8.14 -0.45
N ALA A 85 -32.09 8.63 -1.61
CA ALA A 85 -33.05 7.92 -2.45
C ALA A 85 -32.43 6.63 -2.99
N LEU A 86 -31.22 6.69 -3.56
CA LEU A 86 -30.49 5.53 -4.05
C LEU A 86 -30.26 4.50 -2.94
N ARG A 87 -29.91 4.94 -1.73
CA ARG A 87 -29.70 4.06 -0.57
C ARG A 87 -30.95 3.30 -0.14
N LYS A 88 -32.15 3.85 -0.36
CA LYS A 88 -33.41 3.20 -0.03
C LYS A 88 -33.85 2.16 -1.06
N THR A 89 -33.28 2.19 -2.27
CA THR A 89 -33.61 1.27 -3.36
C THR A 89 -32.63 0.10 -3.42
N PHE A 90 -32.94 -0.90 -4.27
CA PHE A 90 -31.99 -1.98 -4.58
C PHE A 90 -30.73 -1.46 -5.29
N LEU A 91 -30.78 -0.27 -5.89
CA LEU A 91 -29.65 0.35 -6.59
C LEU A 91 -28.40 0.55 -5.70
N ARG A 92 -28.57 0.59 -4.38
CA ARG A 92 -27.42 0.62 -3.43
C ARG A 92 -26.47 -0.55 -3.59
N TRP A 93 -26.95 -1.69 -4.10
CA TRP A 93 -26.15 -2.90 -4.28
C TRP A 93 -25.48 -2.97 -5.66
N VAL A 94 -25.90 -2.15 -6.61
CA VAL A 94 -25.35 -2.14 -7.98
C VAL A 94 -23.81 -1.97 -7.97
N PRO A 95 -23.22 -1.01 -7.27
CA PRO A 95 -21.76 -0.90 -7.22
C PRO A 95 -21.10 -2.17 -6.68
N LEU A 96 -21.64 -2.76 -5.62
CA LEU A 96 -21.10 -3.99 -5.04
C LEU A 96 -21.19 -5.17 -6.02
N VAL A 97 -22.33 -5.31 -6.72
CA VAL A 97 -22.51 -6.37 -7.72
C VAL A 97 -21.51 -6.20 -8.86
N ILE A 98 -21.36 -4.99 -9.39
CA ILE A 98 -20.36 -4.68 -10.42
C ILE A 98 -18.94 -5.01 -9.92
N ALA A 99 -18.60 -4.59 -8.70
CA ALA A 99 -17.31 -4.90 -8.09
C ALA A 99 -17.05 -6.41 -8.00
N ILE A 100 -18.05 -7.21 -7.63
CA ILE A 100 -17.93 -8.67 -7.57
C ILE A 100 -17.77 -9.27 -8.97
N LEU A 101 -18.56 -8.82 -9.96
CA LEU A 101 -18.49 -9.28 -11.34
C LEU A 101 -17.13 -8.97 -12.02
N GLY A 102 -16.42 -7.95 -11.58
CA GLY A 102 -15.08 -7.66 -12.05
C GLY A 102 -14.02 -8.65 -11.60
N ILE A 103 -14.24 -9.43 -10.53
CA ILE A 103 -13.28 -10.42 -10.03
C ILE A 103 -13.05 -11.55 -11.06
N PRO A 104 -14.06 -12.22 -11.60
CA PRO A 104 -13.87 -13.18 -12.68
C PRO A 104 -13.17 -12.59 -13.91
N ALA A 105 -13.50 -11.33 -14.28
CA ALA A 105 -12.85 -10.64 -15.37
C ALA A 105 -11.34 -10.44 -15.11
N LEU A 106 -10.97 -10.02 -13.91
CA LEU A 106 -9.56 -9.89 -13.49
C LEU A 106 -8.85 -11.24 -13.51
N LEU A 107 -9.46 -12.29 -12.96
CA LEU A 107 -8.89 -13.64 -12.93
C LEU A 107 -8.72 -14.22 -14.34
N SER A 108 -9.67 -13.99 -15.24
CA SER A 108 -9.57 -14.40 -16.65
C SER A 108 -8.37 -13.74 -17.34
N LEU A 109 -8.22 -12.42 -17.16
CA LEU A 109 -7.07 -11.67 -17.71
C LEU A 109 -5.75 -12.07 -17.07
N ALA A 110 -5.72 -12.33 -15.76
CA ALA A 110 -4.52 -12.78 -15.06
C ALA A 110 -4.11 -14.22 -15.43
N GLY A 111 -5.07 -15.08 -15.75
CA GLY A 111 -4.82 -16.47 -16.20
C GLY A 111 -4.44 -16.60 -17.66
N ASN A 112 -4.63 -15.59 -18.49
CA ASN A 112 -4.31 -15.63 -19.91
C ASN A 112 -2.87 -15.11 -20.15
N PRO A 113 -1.91 -15.97 -20.62
CA PRO A 113 -0.54 -15.55 -20.89
C PRO A 113 -0.45 -14.46 -21.97
N ASN A 114 -1.43 -14.37 -22.85
CA ASN A 114 -1.50 -13.40 -23.94
C ASN A 114 -2.17 -12.09 -23.54
N SER A 115 -2.64 -11.99 -22.31
CA SER A 115 -3.31 -10.78 -21.80
C SER A 115 -2.42 -9.55 -21.90
N THR A 116 -3.04 -8.41 -22.19
CA THR A 116 -2.41 -7.09 -22.14
C THR A 116 -1.87 -6.70 -20.75
N LEU A 117 -2.27 -7.42 -19.70
CA LEU A 117 -1.73 -7.29 -18.35
C LEU A 117 -0.20 -7.61 -18.29
N PHE A 118 0.29 -8.43 -19.21
CA PHE A 118 1.69 -8.86 -19.29
C PHE A 118 2.45 -8.19 -20.45
N GLN A 119 1.86 -7.17 -21.06
CA GLN A 119 2.51 -6.39 -22.12
C GLN A 119 3.11 -5.10 -21.56
N PRO A 120 4.18 -4.58 -22.18
CA PRO A 120 4.77 -3.30 -21.79
C PRO A 120 3.80 -2.15 -22.05
N LEU A 121 3.80 -1.15 -21.19
CA LEU A 121 3.05 0.08 -21.37
C LEU A 121 3.91 1.15 -22.06
N THR A 122 3.31 1.93 -22.93
CA THR A 122 3.95 3.16 -23.42
C THR A 122 3.98 4.22 -22.31
N LEU A 123 4.92 5.16 -22.38
CA LEU A 123 5.03 6.25 -21.42
C LEU A 123 3.73 7.09 -21.35
N GLY A 124 3.07 7.30 -22.51
CA GLY A 124 1.79 8.00 -22.56
C GLY A 124 0.66 7.24 -21.85
N THR A 125 0.57 5.93 -22.07
CA THR A 125 -0.39 5.05 -21.37
C THR A 125 -0.15 5.05 -19.86
N TYR A 126 1.13 5.04 -19.44
CA TYR A 126 1.50 5.10 -18.03
C TYR A 126 1.09 6.44 -17.39
N GLY A 127 1.32 7.56 -18.07
CA GLY A 127 0.87 8.88 -17.60
C GLY A 127 -0.65 8.98 -17.49
N ALA A 128 -1.38 8.48 -18.50
CA ALA A 128 -2.84 8.40 -18.48
C ALA A 128 -3.35 7.52 -17.33
N LEU A 129 -2.67 6.39 -17.05
CA LEU A 129 -2.99 5.50 -15.94
C LEU A 129 -2.84 6.20 -14.58
N LEU A 130 -1.73 6.91 -14.35
CA LEU A 130 -1.52 7.66 -13.11
C LEU A 130 -2.59 8.73 -12.90
N LEU A 131 -2.94 9.47 -13.95
CA LEU A 131 -4.00 10.47 -13.89
C LEU A 131 -5.36 9.82 -13.56
N ALA A 132 -5.71 8.74 -14.25
CA ALA A 132 -6.98 8.02 -14.02
C ALA A 132 -7.05 7.46 -12.61
N LEU A 133 -5.97 6.88 -12.07
CA LEU A 133 -5.91 6.39 -10.69
C LEU A 133 -6.06 7.53 -9.67
N THR A 134 -5.43 8.69 -9.92
CA THR A 134 -5.59 9.86 -9.05
C THR A 134 -7.03 10.37 -9.03
N LEU A 135 -7.69 10.43 -10.19
CA LEU A 135 -9.11 10.79 -10.27
C LEU A 135 -10.00 9.76 -9.58
N THR A 136 -9.69 8.47 -9.74
CA THR A 136 -10.42 7.38 -9.04
C THR A 136 -10.29 7.51 -7.53
N THR A 137 -9.10 7.87 -7.02
CA THR A 137 -8.90 8.13 -5.58
C THR A 137 -9.73 9.32 -5.11
N ALA A 138 -9.85 10.37 -5.90
CA ALA A 138 -10.73 11.50 -5.57
C ALA A 138 -12.22 11.08 -5.52
N ILE A 139 -12.68 10.23 -6.43
CA ILE A 139 -14.04 9.66 -6.41
C ILE A 139 -14.24 8.75 -5.19
N HIS A 140 -13.23 7.98 -4.80
CA HIS A 140 -13.21 7.16 -3.58
C HIS A 140 -13.47 8.03 -2.34
N GLU A 141 -12.72 9.12 -2.17
CA GLU A 141 -12.91 10.06 -1.04
C GLU A 141 -14.30 10.71 -1.07
N LEU A 142 -14.76 11.08 -2.27
CA LEU A 142 -16.10 11.63 -2.45
C LEU A 142 -17.19 10.64 -2.04
N ALA A 143 -17.01 9.35 -2.31
CA ALA A 143 -17.96 8.30 -1.92
C ALA A 143 -18.11 8.19 -0.40
N HIS A 144 -17.01 8.34 0.36
CA HIS A 144 -17.06 8.41 1.82
C HIS A 144 -17.92 9.60 2.29
N GLY A 145 -17.66 10.80 1.76
CA GLY A 145 -18.40 12.01 2.11
C GLY A 145 -19.89 11.93 1.76
N LEU A 146 -20.22 11.43 0.56
CA LEU A 146 -21.61 11.25 0.12
C LEU A 146 -22.35 10.23 1.00
N THR A 147 -21.71 9.13 1.34
CA THR A 147 -22.30 8.10 2.21
C THR A 147 -22.48 8.63 3.63
N LEU A 148 -21.52 9.38 4.17
CA LEU A 148 -21.62 10.05 5.46
C LEU A 148 -22.86 10.97 5.47
N THR A 149 -23.03 11.80 4.44
CA THR A 149 -24.15 12.75 4.35
C THR A 149 -25.48 12.03 4.21
N ALA A 150 -25.52 10.92 3.46
CA ALA A 150 -26.74 10.11 3.38
C ALA A 150 -27.13 9.45 4.70
N CYS A 151 -26.15 9.22 5.60
CA CYS A 151 -26.34 8.69 6.95
C CYS A 151 -26.67 9.77 8.00
N GLY A 152 -26.67 11.05 7.61
CA GLY A 152 -27.00 12.19 8.50
C GLY A 152 -25.81 12.88 9.14
N GLY A 153 -24.58 12.53 8.78
CA GLY A 153 -23.38 13.31 9.10
C GLY A 153 -23.05 14.32 8.02
N MET A 154 -21.97 15.10 8.20
CA MET A 154 -21.53 16.11 7.24
C MET A 154 -20.00 16.15 7.16
N PRO A 155 -19.42 16.13 5.95
CA PRO A 155 -18.00 16.42 5.77
C PRO A 155 -17.77 17.91 5.88
N HIS A 156 -16.80 18.33 6.71
CA HIS A 156 -16.48 19.74 6.92
C HIS A 156 -15.30 20.23 6.08
N ARG A 157 -14.46 19.31 5.62
CA ARG A 157 -13.26 19.62 4.85
C ARG A 157 -13.00 18.54 3.82
N MET A 158 -12.61 18.96 2.64
CA MET A 158 -12.12 18.06 1.59
C MET A 158 -11.05 18.76 0.78
N GLY A 159 -10.27 18.03 0.02
CA GLY A 159 -9.27 18.65 -0.82
C GLY A 159 -8.25 17.67 -1.37
N ILE A 160 -7.12 18.25 -1.75
CA ILE A 160 -5.95 17.51 -2.26
C ILE A 160 -4.82 17.69 -1.26
N MET A 161 -4.11 16.63 -0.96
CA MET A 161 -2.91 16.66 -0.15
C MET A 161 -1.73 16.11 -0.94
N LEU A 162 -0.57 16.69 -0.72
CA LEU A 162 0.69 16.10 -1.13
C LEU A 162 1.22 15.30 0.05
N PHE A 163 1.15 13.98 -0.06
CA PHE A 163 1.60 13.06 0.97
C PHE A 163 2.88 12.37 0.49
N TYR A 164 4.02 12.72 1.09
CA TYR A 164 5.34 12.22 0.66
C TYR A 164 5.54 12.37 -0.86
N PHE A 165 5.30 13.56 -1.41
CA PHE A 165 5.36 13.89 -2.85
C PHE A 165 4.34 13.16 -3.75
N SER A 166 3.43 12.36 -3.19
CA SER A 166 2.35 11.74 -3.93
C SER A 166 1.06 12.54 -3.76
N PRO A 167 0.42 12.98 -4.86
CA PRO A 167 -0.87 13.66 -4.77
C PRO A 167 -1.94 12.66 -4.33
N ALA A 168 -2.71 13.02 -3.32
CA ALA A 168 -3.83 12.24 -2.82
C ALA A 168 -5.01 13.17 -2.54
N ALA A 169 -6.22 12.69 -2.75
CA ALA A 169 -7.43 13.37 -2.28
C ALA A 169 -7.69 13.00 -0.82
N PHE A 170 -8.46 13.82 -0.13
CA PHE A 170 -8.99 13.50 1.19
C PHE A 170 -10.37 14.10 1.41
N CYS A 171 -11.18 13.45 2.22
CA CYS A 171 -12.47 13.96 2.72
C CYS A 171 -12.54 13.72 4.23
N ASP A 172 -12.86 14.76 4.99
CA ASP A 172 -13.00 14.63 6.44
C ASP A 172 -14.35 13.99 6.79
N VAL A 173 -14.30 12.74 7.13
CA VAL A 173 -15.47 11.93 7.54
C VAL A 173 -15.47 11.65 9.06
N THR A 174 -14.84 12.51 9.85
CA THR A 174 -14.72 12.33 11.30
C THR A 174 -16.07 12.19 11.99
N GLU A 175 -17.11 12.87 11.50
CA GLU A 175 -18.47 12.69 12.02
C GLU A 175 -19.05 11.28 11.88
N ALA A 176 -18.45 10.41 11.06
CA ALA A 176 -18.86 9.01 10.98
C ALA A 176 -18.81 8.31 12.35
N TRP A 177 -17.94 8.74 13.25
CA TRP A 177 -17.86 8.20 14.62
C TRP A 177 -19.09 8.45 15.47
N LEU A 178 -19.91 9.43 15.11
CA LEU A 178 -21.18 9.75 15.78
C LEU A 178 -22.35 8.89 15.25
N LEU A 179 -22.16 8.19 14.14
CA LEU A 179 -23.18 7.37 13.52
C LEU A 179 -23.34 6.00 14.21
N PRO A 180 -24.51 5.35 14.05
CA PRO A 180 -24.70 3.95 14.41
C PRO A 180 -23.66 3.05 13.72
N ARG A 181 -23.33 1.92 14.38
CA ARG A 181 -22.30 0.97 13.94
C ARG A 181 -22.41 0.58 12.45
N LYS A 182 -23.64 0.26 11.99
CA LYS A 182 -23.88 -0.16 10.60
C LYS A 182 -23.56 0.94 9.59
N ASP A 183 -23.92 2.18 9.92
CA ASP A 183 -23.70 3.34 9.05
C ASP A 183 -22.23 3.73 9.01
N ARG A 184 -21.53 3.66 10.15
CA ARG A 184 -20.09 3.87 10.24
C ARG A 184 -19.31 2.90 9.34
N VAL A 185 -19.67 1.62 9.38
CA VAL A 185 -19.08 0.59 8.52
C VAL A 185 -19.41 0.86 7.05
N ALA A 186 -20.64 1.26 6.73
CA ALA A 186 -21.04 1.61 5.37
C ALA A 186 -20.23 2.79 4.82
N VAL A 187 -19.99 3.84 5.64
CA VAL A 187 -19.11 4.96 5.26
C VAL A 187 -17.71 4.46 4.97
N ALA A 188 -17.13 3.63 5.82
CA ALA A 188 -15.76 3.12 5.65
C ALA A 188 -15.61 2.24 4.38
N PHE A 189 -16.62 1.47 4.00
CA PHE A 189 -16.57 0.63 2.78
C PHE A 189 -16.97 1.37 1.50
N ALA A 190 -17.56 2.56 1.60
CA ALA A 190 -18.10 3.27 0.44
C ALA A 190 -17.04 3.55 -0.64
N GLY A 191 -15.87 4.06 -0.24
CA GLY A 191 -14.76 4.32 -1.14
C GLY A 191 -14.27 3.05 -1.83
N ILE A 192 -14.03 1.99 -1.05
CA ILE A 192 -13.54 0.71 -1.57
C ILE A 192 -14.50 0.13 -2.61
N VAL A 193 -15.81 0.09 -2.31
CA VAL A 193 -16.83 -0.47 -3.21
C VAL A 193 -16.91 0.32 -4.51
N ILE A 194 -16.92 1.65 -4.45
CA ILE A 194 -16.96 2.50 -5.65
C ILE A 194 -15.66 2.33 -6.47
N GLN A 195 -14.53 2.31 -5.82
CA GLN A 195 -13.25 2.10 -6.49
C GLN A 195 -13.20 0.75 -7.20
N MET A 196 -13.56 -0.34 -6.53
CA MET A 196 -13.66 -1.66 -7.16
C MET A 196 -14.67 -1.69 -8.31
N SER A 197 -15.80 -0.99 -8.19
CA SER A 197 -16.81 -0.92 -9.26
C SER A 197 -16.27 -0.23 -10.51
N ILE A 198 -15.51 0.85 -10.35
CA ILE A 198 -14.86 1.56 -11.46
C ILE A 198 -13.86 0.63 -12.14
N GLY A 199 -12.99 -0.06 -11.35
CA GLY A 199 -12.06 -1.03 -11.89
C GLY A 199 -12.73 -2.19 -12.61
N ALA A 200 -13.80 -2.73 -12.02
CA ALA A 200 -14.63 -3.77 -12.64
C ALA A 200 -15.21 -3.35 -13.98
N THR A 201 -15.77 -2.14 -14.04
CA THR A 201 -16.34 -1.60 -15.29
C THR A 201 -15.27 -1.54 -16.39
N ALA A 202 -14.04 -1.10 -16.06
CA ALA A 202 -12.94 -1.08 -17.02
C ALA A 202 -12.54 -2.49 -17.49
N LEU A 203 -12.46 -3.47 -16.58
CA LEU A 203 -12.12 -4.86 -16.94
C LEU A 203 -13.21 -5.51 -17.79
N ILE A 204 -14.48 -5.33 -17.42
CA ILE A 204 -15.61 -5.88 -18.16
C ILE A 204 -15.70 -5.21 -19.55
N ALA A 205 -15.55 -3.88 -19.62
CA ALA A 205 -15.50 -3.18 -20.89
C ALA A 205 -14.37 -3.69 -21.79
N ASN A 206 -13.16 -3.91 -21.23
CA ASN A 206 -12.06 -4.48 -21.98
C ASN A 206 -12.41 -5.85 -22.57
N LEU A 207 -13.02 -6.75 -21.78
CA LEU A 207 -13.44 -8.07 -22.28
C LEU A 207 -14.48 -7.97 -23.38
N LEU A 208 -15.48 -7.08 -23.25
CA LEU A 208 -16.51 -6.85 -24.26
C LEU A 208 -15.93 -6.25 -25.56
N LEU A 209 -14.82 -5.52 -25.47
CA LEU A 209 -14.09 -4.92 -26.59
C LEU A 209 -13.01 -5.85 -27.18
N GLY A 210 -12.99 -7.13 -26.84
CA GLY A 210 -12.05 -8.12 -27.38
C GLY A 210 -10.82 -8.37 -26.53
N GLY A 211 -10.66 -7.69 -25.40
CA GLY A 211 -9.57 -7.96 -24.40
C GLY A 211 -8.21 -7.36 -24.73
N GLU A 212 -8.09 -6.54 -25.78
CA GLU A 212 -6.81 -6.05 -26.29
C GLU A 212 -6.43 -4.64 -25.81
N HIS A 213 -7.26 -3.97 -25.02
CA HIS A 213 -7.03 -2.61 -24.55
C HIS A 213 -6.16 -2.57 -23.30
N ALA A 214 -4.83 -2.40 -23.48
CA ALA A 214 -3.87 -2.38 -22.38
C ALA A 214 -4.21 -1.36 -21.29
N PHE A 215 -4.66 -0.15 -21.65
CA PHE A 215 -5.06 0.86 -20.68
C PHE A 215 -6.20 0.37 -19.77
N LEU A 216 -7.27 -0.21 -20.32
CA LEU A 216 -8.42 -0.68 -19.53
C LEU A 216 -8.03 -1.84 -18.61
N THR A 217 -7.19 -2.77 -19.11
CA THR A 217 -6.67 -3.88 -18.31
C THR A 217 -5.86 -3.39 -17.12
N TRP A 218 -4.88 -2.52 -17.38
CA TRP A 218 -4.00 -1.99 -16.34
C TRP A 218 -4.73 -1.09 -15.36
N TYR A 219 -5.63 -0.25 -15.86
CA TYR A 219 -6.44 0.62 -15.03
C TYR A 219 -7.33 -0.18 -14.08
N GLY A 220 -8.06 -1.16 -14.63
CA GLY A 220 -8.91 -2.01 -13.81
C GLY A 220 -8.12 -2.83 -12.78
N ALA A 221 -7.05 -3.51 -13.20
CA ALA A 221 -6.21 -4.31 -12.30
C ALA A 221 -5.56 -3.46 -11.19
N SER A 222 -4.99 -2.29 -11.55
CA SER A 222 -4.39 -1.37 -10.57
C SER A 222 -5.42 -0.81 -9.59
N THR A 223 -6.62 -0.48 -10.08
CA THR A 223 -7.72 0.02 -9.24
C THR A 223 -8.15 -1.04 -8.22
N TYR A 224 -8.24 -2.32 -8.63
CA TYR A 224 -8.48 -3.43 -7.69
C TYR A 224 -7.35 -3.58 -6.67
N LEU A 225 -6.10 -3.52 -7.12
CA LEU A 225 -4.95 -3.63 -6.23
C LEU A 225 -4.96 -2.55 -5.14
N VAL A 226 -5.23 -1.29 -5.52
CA VAL A 226 -5.35 -0.18 -4.58
C VAL A 226 -6.53 -0.39 -3.62
N ALA A 227 -7.70 -0.79 -4.12
CA ALA A 227 -8.87 -1.05 -3.30
C ALA A 227 -8.64 -2.20 -2.30
N LEU A 228 -8.00 -3.30 -2.73
CA LEU A 228 -7.62 -4.42 -1.86
C LEU A 228 -6.58 -4.02 -0.82
N SER A 229 -5.64 -3.13 -1.18
CA SER A 229 -4.69 -2.56 -0.23
C SER A 229 -5.40 -1.77 0.87
N ASN A 230 -6.46 -1.03 0.53
CA ASN A 230 -7.28 -0.30 1.49
C ASN A 230 -8.08 -1.22 2.43
N LEU A 231 -8.31 -2.48 2.07
CA LEU A 231 -8.94 -3.48 2.94
C LEU A 231 -8.01 -4.02 4.03
N ILE A 232 -6.70 -3.78 3.96
CA ILE A 232 -5.73 -4.30 4.94
C ILE A 232 -6.03 -3.71 6.33
N PRO A 233 -6.45 -4.53 7.32
CA PRO A 233 -6.91 -4.01 8.61
C PRO A 233 -5.77 -3.60 9.55
N PHE A 234 -4.52 -3.94 9.21
CA PHE A 234 -3.34 -3.66 10.04
C PHE A 234 -2.74 -2.27 9.81
N LEU A 235 -3.11 -1.60 8.72
CA LEU A 235 -2.77 -0.23 8.40
C LEU A 235 -3.94 0.70 8.73
N ARG A 236 -3.67 1.99 8.97
CA ARG A 236 -4.72 2.99 9.21
C ARG A 236 -5.36 3.42 7.89
N LEU A 237 -5.94 2.46 7.19
CA LEU A 237 -6.69 2.63 5.95
C LEU A 237 -8.18 2.31 6.23
N ASP A 238 -9.02 2.34 5.20
CA ASP A 238 -10.47 2.15 5.35
C ASP A 238 -10.83 0.81 5.97
N GLY A 239 -10.11 -0.26 5.63
CA GLY A 239 -10.29 -1.58 6.24
C GLY A 239 -10.10 -1.59 7.76
N TYR A 240 -9.12 -0.82 8.26
CA TYR A 240 -8.95 -0.61 9.69
C TYR A 240 -10.11 0.20 10.29
N VAL A 241 -10.52 1.29 9.63
CA VAL A 241 -11.65 2.12 10.06
C VAL A 241 -12.93 1.28 10.11
N ALA A 242 -13.18 0.46 9.09
CA ALA A 242 -14.30 -0.47 9.03
C ALA A 242 -14.25 -1.49 10.18
N LEU A 243 -13.08 -2.09 10.45
CA LEU A 243 -12.91 -3.04 11.55
C LEU A 243 -13.17 -2.40 12.91
N VAL A 244 -12.62 -1.22 13.18
CA VAL A 244 -12.85 -0.46 14.43
C VAL A 244 -14.31 -0.05 14.53
N GLY A 245 -14.91 0.40 13.42
CA GLY A 245 -16.34 0.69 13.33
C GLY A 245 -17.21 -0.53 13.63
N PHE A 246 -16.83 -1.70 13.09
CA PHE A 246 -17.54 -2.96 13.30
C PHE A 246 -17.40 -3.50 14.74
N THR A 247 -16.19 -3.50 15.28
CA THR A 247 -15.93 -4.00 16.64
C THR A 247 -16.30 -3.01 17.74
N ASN A 248 -16.53 -1.76 17.40
CA ASN A 248 -16.73 -0.63 18.31
C ASN A 248 -15.57 -0.44 19.31
N GLN A 249 -14.35 -0.77 18.88
CA GLN A 249 -13.14 -0.69 19.70
C GLN A 249 -12.23 0.43 19.21
N SER A 250 -12.40 1.62 19.77
CA SER A 250 -11.51 2.75 19.47
C SER A 250 -10.06 2.43 19.88
N GLY A 251 -9.09 2.94 19.09
CA GLY A 251 -7.67 2.77 19.40
C GLY A 251 -7.14 1.34 19.32
N LEU A 252 -7.85 0.42 18.63
CA LEU A 252 -7.52 -1.01 18.54
C LEU A 252 -6.04 -1.26 18.21
N ARG A 253 -5.46 -0.51 17.25
CA ARG A 253 -4.05 -0.68 16.88
C ARG A 253 -3.09 -0.38 18.04
N GLN A 254 -3.31 0.73 18.77
CA GLN A 254 -2.45 1.09 19.90
C GLN A 254 -2.56 0.06 21.03
N ARG A 255 -3.81 -0.31 21.38
CA ARG A 255 -4.10 -1.36 22.38
C ARG A 255 -3.47 -2.69 22.00
N SER A 256 -3.55 -3.09 20.72
CA SER A 256 -3.00 -4.34 20.23
C SER A 256 -1.47 -4.39 20.33
N ILE A 257 -0.78 -3.31 19.94
CA ILE A 257 0.68 -3.21 20.08
C ILE A 257 1.06 -3.21 21.57
N GLN A 258 0.29 -2.53 22.42
CA GLN A 258 0.52 -2.51 23.86
C GLN A 258 0.27 -3.88 24.50
N ALA A 259 -0.82 -4.56 24.14
CA ALA A 259 -1.13 -5.91 24.62
C ALA A 259 -0.03 -6.92 24.22
N LEU A 260 0.46 -6.85 22.98
CA LEU A 260 1.59 -7.65 22.53
C LEU A 260 2.85 -7.36 23.34
N ARG A 261 3.21 -6.07 23.49
CA ARG A 261 4.36 -5.62 24.28
C ARG A 261 4.28 -6.15 25.72
N ASN A 262 3.13 -5.99 26.37
CA ASN A 262 2.94 -6.37 27.77
C ASN A 262 3.00 -7.89 27.97
N ARG A 263 2.43 -8.67 27.05
CA ARG A 263 2.55 -10.15 27.06
C ARG A 263 3.99 -10.60 26.92
N VAL A 264 4.73 -10.06 25.95
CA VAL A 264 6.15 -10.38 25.73
C VAL A 264 7.00 -9.93 26.91
N ALA A 265 6.72 -8.77 27.50
CA ALA A 265 7.42 -8.28 28.69
C ALA A 265 7.06 -9.06 29.97
N GLY A 266 6.02 -9.89 29.95
CA GLY A 266 5.51 -10.62 31.13
C GLY A 266 4.84 -9.71 32.14
N ILE A 267 4.18 -8.63 31.66
CA ILE A 267 3.35 -7.76 32.49
C ILE A 267 1.96 -8.39 32.53
N PRO A 268 1.43 -8.72 33.72
CA PRO A 268 0.08 -9.25 33.83
C PRO A 268 -0.94 -8.20 33.41
N GLU A 269 -1.66 -8.49 32.33
CA GLU A 269 -2.82 -7.71 31.90
C GLU A 269 -4.05 -8.63 31.96
N PRO A 270 -4.97 -8.39 32.88
CA PRO A 270 -6.06 -9.35 33.16
C PRO A 270 -7.15 -9.39 32.09
N HIS A 271 -7.20 -8.48 31.11
CA HIS A 271 -8.43 -8.27 30.34
C HIS A 271 -8.29 -8.23 28.81
N GLU A 272 -7.08 -8.28 28.25
CA GLU A 272 -6.94 -8.23 26.78
C GLU A 272 -6.88 -9.65 26.19
N PRO A 273 -7.82 -10.02 25.31
CA PRO A 273 -7.84 -11.34 24.70
C PRO A 273 -6.65 -11.56 23.77
N LEU A 274 -6.26 -12.82 23.54
CA LEU A 274 -5.09 -13.18 22.73
C LEU A 274 -5.16 -12.63 21.31
N TRP A 275 -6.35 -12.59 20.70
CA TRP A 275 -6.51 -12.07 19.32
C TRP A 275 -6.09 -10.60 19.20
N VAL A 276 -6.24 -9.79 20.25
CA VAL A 276 -5.78 -8.39 20.25
C VAL A 276 -4.25 -8.33 20.15
N ALA A 277 -3.54 -9.16 20.90
CA ALA A 277 -2.08 -9.23 20.81
C ALA A 277 -1.63 -9.77 19.44
N LEU A 278 -2.31 -10.79 18.88
CA LEU A 278 -2.04 -11.31 17.54
C LEU A 278 -2.30 -10.24 16.46
N PHE A 279 -3.34 -9.44 16.60
CA PHE A 279 -3.58 -8.29 15.73
C PHE A 279 -2.42 -7.28 15.80
N GLY A 280 -1.83 -7.10 17.00
CA GLY A 280 -0.62 -6.29 17.20
C GLY A 280 0.58 -6.80 16.39
N VAL A 281 0.75 -8.13 16.28
CA VAL A 281 1.77 -8.72 15.39
C VAL A 281 1.52 -8.29 13.94
N GLY A 282 0.30 -8.41 13.44
CA GLY A 282 -0.06 -7.96 12.10
C GLY A 282 0.23 -6.47 11.87
N CYS A 283 -0.05 -5.62 12.88
CA CYS A 283 0.24 -4.19 12.82
C CYS A 283 1.75 -3.86 12.74
N LEU A 284 2.62 -4.72 13.25
CA LEU A 284 4.08 -4.56 13.18
C LEU A 284 4.66 -5.18 11.90
N VAL A 285 4.19 -6.37 11.54
CA VAL A 285 4.71 -7.13 10.39
C VAL A 285 4.31 -6.51 9.06
N THR A 286 3.05 -6.08 8.91
CA THR A 286 2.56 -5.56 7.62
C THR A 286 3.37 -4.38 7.08
N PRO A 287 3.72 -3.32 7.85
CA PRO A 287 4.57 -2.25 7.34
C PRO A 287 5.97 -2.73 6.95
N LEU A 288 6.52 -3.72 7.67
CA LEU A 288 7.84 -4.28 7.34
C LEU A 288 7.80 -5.04 6.01
N VAL A 289 6.74 -5.82 5.77
CA VAL A 289 6.55 -6.52 4.49
C VAL A 289 6.41 -5.52 3.35
N ILE A 290 5.65 -4.43 3.53
CA ILE A 290 5.49 -3.40 2.50
C ILE A 290 6.82 -2.71 2.21
N VAL A 291 7.56 -2.31 3.24
CA VAL A 291 8.89 -1.70 3.07
C VAL A 291 9.85 -2.67 2.38
N TRP A 292 9.85 -3.93 2.81
CA TRP A 292 10.67 -4.97 2.18
C TRP A 292 10.35 -5.13 0.69
N THR A 293 9.09 -5.29 0.32
CA THR A 293 8.67 -5.43 -1.08
C THR A 293 9.00 -4.18 -1.89
N ALA A 294 8.82 -2.98 -1.34
CA ALA A 294 9.18 -1.74 -2.01
C ALA A 294 10.71 -1.63 -2.22
N VAL A 295 11.50 -1.94 -1.21
CA VAL A 295 12.98 -1.91 -1.30
C VAL A 295 13.46 -2.92 -2.34
N THR A 296 12.97 -4.16 -2.30
CA THR A 296 13.41 -5.19 -3.26
C THR A 296 12.98 -4.90 -4.70
N ALA A 297 11.86 -4.22 -4.92
CA ALA A 297 11.42 -3.79 -6.23
C ALA A 297 12.23 -2.59 -6.78
N ILE A 298 12.63 -1.68 -5.91
CA ILE A 298 13.29 -0.43 -6.30
C ILE A 298 14.82 -0.57 -6.30
N ALA A 299 15.39 -1.33 -5.36
CA ALA A 299 16.83 -1.45 -5.17
C ALA A 299 17.61 -1.80 -6.46
N PRO A 300 17.19 -2.77 -7.29
CA PRO A 300 17.93 -3.09 -8.51
C PRO A 300 18.04 -1.91 -9.48
N ASN A 301 17.00 -1.09 -9.58
CA ASN A 301 17.00 0.09 -10.46
C ASN A 301 17.87 1.22 -9.90
N LEU A 302 17.84 1.42 -8.58
CA LEU A 302 18.68 2.41 -7.92
C LEU A 302 20.16 2.03 -8.00
N LEU A 303 20.51 0.77 -7.81
CA LEU A 303 21.89 0.30 -7.86
C LEU A 303 22.50 0.48 -9.26
N ARG A 304 21.70 0.32 -10.33
CA ARG A 304 22.11 0.62 -11.71
C ARG A 304 22.37 2.10 -11.94
N GLY A 305 21.81 3.00 -11.16
CA GLY A 305 22.05 4.44 -11.18
C GLY A 305 23.43 4.86 -10.64
N GLY A 306 24.35 3.92 -10.39
CA GLY A 306 25.72 4.18 -9.91
C GLY A 306 25.76 4.75 -8.50
N ALA A 307 26.69 5.68 -8.25
CA ALA A 307 26.89 6.25 -6.91
C ALA A 307 25.64 6.99 -6.37
N GLY A 308 24.95 7.75 -7.23
CA GLY A 308 23.73 8.48 -6.82
C GLY A 308 22.62 7.55 -6.36
N GLY A 309 22.39 6.46 -7.09
CA GLY A 309 21.37 5.47 -6.72
C GLY A 309 21.72 4.74 -5.42
N ARG A 310 22.98 4.40 -5.18
CA ARG A 310 23.46 3.81 -3.91
C ARG A 310 23.24 4.75 -2.73
N ILE A 311 23.56 6.05 -2.89
CA ILE A 311 23.33 7.04 -1.83
C ILE A 311 21.83 7.12 -1.51
N MET A 312 20.97 7.20 -2.53
CA MET A 312 19.53 7.29 -2.33
C MET A 312 18.96 6.05 -1.63
N LEU A 313 19.39 4.85 -2.01
CA LEU A 313 19.00 3.61 -1.36
C LEU A 313 19.49 3.54 0.09
N SER A 314 20.74 3.95 0.36
CA SER A 314 21.32 4.02 1.71
C SER A 314 20.54 4.99 2.60
N MET A 315 20.17 6.17 2.07
CA MET A 315 19.35 7.15 2.79
C MET A 315 17.96 6.59 3.12
N LEU A 316 17.32 5.90 2.18
CA LEU A 316 16.01 5.26 2.40
C LEU A 316 16.08 4.20 3.50
N ILE A 317 17.08 3.31 3.44
CA ILE A 317 17.29 2.27 4.44
C ILE A 317 17.62 2.91 5.80
N GLY A 318 18.53 3.89 5.84
CA GLY A 318 18.90 4.63 7.04
C GLY A 318 17.70 5.32 7.70
N PHE A 319 16.84 5.95 6.91
CA PHE A 319 15.59 6.56 7.39
C PHE A 319 14.65 5.52 8.00
N CYS A 320 14.46 4.36 7.35
CA CYS A 320 13.63 3.28 7.87
C CYS A 320 14.19 2.72 9.19
N LEU A 321 15.50 2.48 9.25
CA LEU A 321 16.18 1.99 10.46
C LEU A 321 16.10 2.99 11.61
N MET A 322 16.33 4.28 11.34
CA MET A 322 16.21 5.34 12.35
C MET A 322 14.79 5.41 12.93
N ASN A 323 13.77 5.38 12.08
CA ASN A 323 12.37 5.36 12.53
C ASN A 323 12.05 4.11 13.36
N ALA A 324 12.57 2.95 12.98
CA ALA A 324 12.41 1.70 13.74
C ALA A 324 13.09 1.81 15.11
N LEU A 325 14.31 2.33 15.16
CA LEU A 325 15.07 2.52 16.38
C LEU A 325 14.38 3.50 17.34
N VAL A 326 13.92 4.64 16.85
CA VAL A 326 13.17 5.64 17.65
C VAL A 326 11.92 5.01 18.25
N LYS A 327 11.14 4.27 17.47
CA LYS A 327 9.95 3.57 17.95
C LYS A 327 10.29 2.48 18.97
N MET A 328 11.39 1.75 18.76
CA MET A 328 11.89 0.75 19.70
C MET A 328 12.27 1.39 21.05
N ILE A 329 13.05 2.47 21.03
CA ILE A 329 13.43 3.21 22.24
C ILE A 329 12.20 3.71 23.01
N HIS A 330 11.23 4.30 22.29
CA HIS A 330 9.97 4.74 22.92
C HIS A 330 9.18 3.55 23.48
N GLY A 331 9.19 2.42 22.80
CA GLY A 331 8.56 1.19 23.27
C GLY A 331 9.20 0.61 24.55
N LEU A 332 10.51 0.84 24.78
CA LEU A 332 11.22 0.37 25.97
C LEU A 332 11.08 1.31 27.18
N ARG A 333 10.66 2.57 26.96
CA ARG A 333 10.51 3.53 28.05
C ARG A 333 9.47 3.07 29.07
N GLY A 334 9.77 3.27 30.34
CA GLY A 334 8.89 2.91 31.46
C GLY A 334 8.85 1.42 31.83
N LEU A 335 9.66 0.56 31.17
CA LEU A 335 9.76 -0.85 31.51
C LEU A 335 10.94 -1.09 32.48
N LYS A 336 10.75 -2.08 33.39
CA LYS A 336 11.83 -2.59 34.24
C LYS A 336 12.91 -3.29 33.39
N ARG A 337 14.15 -3.31 33.83
CA ARG A 337 15.27 -3.91 33.09
C ARG A 337 15.01 -5.36 32.66
N THR A 338 14.41 -6.15 33.52
CA THR A 338 14.05 -7.56 33.23
C THR A 338 13.02 -7.67 32.09
N GLN A 339 12.05 -6.73 32.03
CA GLN A 339 11.05 -6.67 30.98
C GLN A 339 11.66 -6.21 29.65
N GLN A 340 12.61 -5.26 29.70
CA GLN A 340 13.36 -4.82 28.51
C GLN A 340 14.17 -5.98 27.93
N ILE A 341 14.85 -6.77 28.79
CA ILE A 341 15.62 -7.96 28.39
C ILE A 341 14.69 -9.00 27.73
N ARG A 342 13.54 -9.30 28.31
CA ARG A 342 12.56 -10.24 27.72
C ARG A 342 12.12 -9.77 26.33
N LEU A 343 11.73 -8.50 26.19
CA LEU A 343 11.35 -7.92 24.90
C LEU A 343 12.47 -8.02 23.86
N PHE A 344 13.70 -7.70 24.28
CA PHE A 344 14.87 -7.78 23.40
C PHE A 344 15.14 -9.23 22.98
N VAL A 345 15.20 -10.16 23.93
CA VAL A 345 15.46 -11.59 23.64
C VAL A 345 14.38 -12.15 22.73
N THR A 346 13.08 -11.92 23.04
CA THR A 346 11.98 -12.43 22.21
C THR A 346 12.00 -11.80 20.81
N GLY A 347 12.19 -10.50 20.72
CA GLY A 347 12.29 -9.81 19.44
C GLY A 347 13.50 -10.25 18.61
N PHE A 348 14.65 -10.44 19.26
CA PHE A 348 15.87 -10.96 18.62
C PHE A 348 15.66 -12.41 18.15
N SER A 349 15.12 -13.27 18.99
CA SER A 349 14.82 -14.67 18.61
C SER A 349 13.84 -14.75 17.44
N ALA A 350 12.79 -13.92 17.45
CA ALA A 350 11.85 -13.84 16.34
C ALA A 350 12.54 -13.34 15.05
N ALA A 351 13.39 -12.34 15.14
CA ALA A 351 14.15 -11.83 13.99
C ALA A 351 15.10 -12.90 13.43
N VAL A 352 15.83 -13.61 14.28
CA VAL A 352 16.71 -14.73 13.88
C VAL A 352 15.90 -15.82 13.19
N LEU A 353 14.76 -16.21 13.76
CA LEU A 353 13.88 -17.23 13.16
C LEU A 353 13.41 -16.80 11.75
N VAL A 354 12.98 -15.55 11.59
CA VAL A 354 12.58 -14.99 10.31
C VAL A 354 13.76 -14.97 9.32
N LEU A 355 14.96 -14.58 9.77
CA LEU A 355 16.16 -14.55 8.93
C LEU A 355 16.61 -15.95 8.46
N LEU A 356 16.34 -16.98 9.25
CA LEU A 356 16.65 -18.37 8.93
C LEU A 356 15.57 -19.03 8.07
N THR A 357 14.39 -18.40 7.91
CA THR A 357 13.31 -18.99 7.10
C THR A 357 13.73 -19.13 5.65
N PRO A 358 13.62 -20.33 5.04
CA PRO A 358 13.97 -20.52 3.64
C PRO A 358 12.95 -19.83 2.74
N ILE A 359 13.42 -18.93 1.89
CA ILE A 359 12.60 -18.25 0.89
C ILE A 359 13.01 -18.72 -0.48
N GLY A 360 12.01 -19.09 -1.31
CA GLY A 360 12.24 -19.44 -2.71
C GLY A 360 12.53 -18.17 -3.52
N THR A 361 13.75 -18.05 -4.01
CA THR A 361 14.17 -16.96 -4.92
C THR A 361 14.30 -17.50 -6.34
N THR A 362 13.95 -16.67 -7.32
CA THR A 362 14.15 -16.91 -8.74
C THR A 362 15.01 -15.81 -9.31
N THR A 363 15.98 -16.17 -10.14
CA THR A 363 16.70 -15.19 -10.95
C THR A 363 15.82 -14.81 -12.14
N SER A 364 15.60 -13.51 -12.34
CA SER A 364 14.82 -13.00 -13.46
C SER A 364 15.70 -12.13 -14.35
N LEU A 365 15.89 -12.52 -15.60
CA LEU A 365 16.68 -11.79 -16.59
C LEU A 365 15.78 -11.39 -17.76
N GLY A 366 16.05 -10.23 -18.34
CA GLY A 366 15.38 -9.80 -19.57
C GLY A 366 15.95 -10.55 -20.78
N PHE A 367 15.09 -10.97 -21.70
CA PHE A 367 15.50 -11.64 -22.94
C PHE A 367 14.93 -10.94 -24.19
N GLN A 368 15.58 -11.19 -25.31
CA GLN A 368 15.07 -10.92 -26.65
C GLN A 368 15.14 -12.20 -27.48
N ALA A 369 14.04 -12.55 -28.15
CA ALA A 369 14.01 -13.65 -29.11
C ALA A 369 14.79 -13.26 -30.37
N THR A 370 15.80 -14.05 -30.74
CA THR A 370 16.62 -13.87 -31.93
C THR A 370 16.22 -14.84 -33.05
N GLY A 371 15.47 -15.88 -32.74
CA GLY A 371 14.93 -16.88 -33.66
C GLY A 371 13.68 -17.53 -33.08
N SER A 372 13.08 -18.45 -33.83
CA SER A 372 11.87 -19.18 -33.42
C SER A 372 12.04 -20.00 -32.15
N HIS A 373 13.23 -20.51 -31.89
CA HIS A 373 13.57 -21.32 -30.72
C HIS A 373 14.83 -20.83 -30.00
N ARG A 374 15.27 -19.61 -30.29
CA ARG A 374 16.48 -19.03 -29.71
C ARG A 374 16.21 -17.64 -29.15
N ALA A 375 16.66 -17.43 -27.92
CA ALA A 375 16.61 -16.14 -27.25
C ALA A 375 17.98 -15.81 -26.64
N VAL A 376 18.28 -14.53 -26.51
CA VAL A 376 19.44 -14.02 -25.77
C VAL A 376 18.96 -13.24 -24.57
N ALA A 377 19.56 -13.50 -23.42
CA ALA A 377 19.25 -12.81 -22.18
C ALA A 377 20.51 -12.18 -21.59
N LEU A 378 20.43 -10.88 -21.27
CA LEU A 378 21.57 -10.18 -20.69
C LEU A 378 21.90 -10.75 -19.31
N THR A 379 23.15 -11.17 -19.11
CA THR A 379 23.67 -11.48 -17.77
C THR A 379 23.81 -10.13 -17.05
N GLY A 380 22.80 -9.75 -16.26
CA GLY A 380 23.01 -8.69 -15.29
C GLY A 380 23.69 -9.30 -14.05
N ASP A 381 24.51 -8.52 -13.39
CA ASP A 381 24.87 -8.81 -12.01
C ASP A 381 23.59 -8.72 -11.17
N ALA A 382 22.80 -9.80 -11.24
CA ALA A 382 21.64 -9.96 -10.39
C ALA A 382 22.19 -10.25 -8.99
N ALA A 383 22.61 -9.18 -8.33
CA ALA A 383 23.12 -9.24 -6.98
C ALA A 383 22.12 -10.05 -6.13
N GLY A 384 22.51 -11.23 -5.73
CA GLY A 384 21.74 -12.05 -4.82
C GLY A 384 20.93 -13.20 -5.40
N SER A 385 21.05 -13.45 -6.67
CA SER A 385 20.39 -14.59 -7.32
C SER A 385 21.37 -15.70 -7.61
N ALA A 386 20.92 -16.95 -7.63
CA ALA A 386 21.76 -18.06 -8.06
C ALA A 386 22.28 -17.79 -9.49
N PRO A 387 23.56 -18.01 -9.76
CA PRO A 387 24.12 -17.81 -11.10
C PRO A 387 23.37 -18.70 -12.09
N VAL A 388 22.92 -18.12 -13.18
CA VAL A 388 22.33 -18.87 -14.30
C VAL A 388 23.47 -19.27 -15.23
N THR A 389 23.83 -20.55 -15.21
CA THR A 389 24.93 -21.08 -15.97
C THR A 389 24.43 -21.99 -17.11
N THR A 390 25.30 -22.39 -18.00
CA THR A 390 25.00 -23.38 -19.06
C THR A 390 24.39 -24.64 -18.44
N GLY A 391 23.32 -25.16 -19.05
CA GLY A 391 22.55 -26.30 -18.56
C GLY A 391 21.39 -25.91 -17.62
N THR A 392 21.30 -24.65 -17.16
CA THR A 392 20.21 -24.23 -16.30
C THR A 392 18.89 -24.20 -17.07
N LYS A 393 17.84 -24.86 -16.52
CA LYS A 393 16.47 -24.74 -17.03
C LYS A 393 15.83 -23.42 -16.62
N VAL A 394 15.21 -22.77 -17.56
CA VAL A 394 14.53 -21.47 -17.36
C VAL A 394 13.12 -21.52 -17.93
N SER A 395 12.24 -20.68 -17.38
CA SER A 395 10.88 -20.49 -17.89
C SER A 395 10.77 -19.13 -18.57
N PHE A 396 10.12 -19.06 -19.72
CA PHE A 396 9.88 -17.84 -20.46
C PHE A 396 8.59 -17.18 -20.01
N HIS A 397 8.63 -15.86 -19.80
CA HIS A 397 7.47 -15.04 -19.45
C HIS A 397 7.45 -13.78 -20.30
N ARG A 398 6.27 -13.27 -20.60
CA ARG A 398 6.15 -11.93 -21.24
C ARG A 398 6.63 -10.83 -20.28
N SER A 399 7.15 -9.76 -20.86
CA SER A 399 7.61 -8.60 -20.11
C SER A 399 6.45 -7.64 -19.85
N GLY A 400 5.99 -7.58 -18.62
CA GLY A 400 5.01 -6.60 -18.14
C GLY A 400 5.42 -6.10 -16.77
N LEU A 401 4.59 -5.27 -16.14
CA LEU A 401 4.79 -4.86 -14.75
C LEU A 401 4.69 -6.06 -13.80
N LEU A 402 3.86 -7.03 -14.16
CA LEU A 402 3.71 -8.31 -13.45
C LEU A 402 4.30 -9.44 -14.29
N THR A 403 4.91 -10.40 -13.63
CA THR A 403 5.37 -11.64 -14.29
C THR A 403 4.15 -12.52 -14.57
N GLY A 404 3.86 -12.71 -15.86
CA GLY A 404 2.75 -13.54 -16.32
C GLY A 404 3.00 -15.03 -16.13
N PRO A 405 2.02 -15.89 -16.49
CA PRO A 405 2.22 -17.33 -16.61
C PRO A 405 3.39 -17.66 -17.54
N ALA A 406 4.02 -18.81 -17.33
CA ALA A 406 5.07 -19.27 -18.20
C ALA A 406 4.53 -19.53 -19.60
N LEU A 407 5.21 -19.02 -20.62
CA LEU A 407 4.94 -19.29 -22.03
C LEU A 407 5.45 -20.68 -22.42
N GLY A 408 6.58 -21.10 -21.83
CA GLY A 408 7.24 -22.37 -22.06
C GLY A 408 8.55 -22.45 -21.28
N GLN A 409 9.32 -23.49 -21.52
CA GLN A 409 10.62 -23.72 -20.90
C GLN A 409 11.75 -23.60 -21.92
N GLY A 410 12.97 -23.53 -21.43
CA GLY A 410 14.16 -23.59 -22.25
C GLY A 410 15.37 -23.91 -21.40
N THR A 411 16.50 -24.08 -22.08
CA THR A 411 17.77 -24.41 -21.45
C THR A 411 18.86 -23.46 -21.93
N VAL A 412 19.66 -22.99 -21.00
CA VAL A 412 20.85 -22.17 -21.32
C VAL A 412 21.90 -23.07 -21.98
N VAL A 413 22.29 -22.74 -23.21
CA VAL A 413 23.21 -23.57 -24.01
C VAL A 413 24.60 -22.96 -24.12
N ALA A 414 24.71 -21.64 -24.12
CA ALA A 414 25.99 -20.96 -24.29
C ALA A 414 25.99 -19.56 -23.70
N THR A 415 27.15 -18.92 -23.64
CA THR A 415 27.35 -17.52 -23.33
C THR A 415 27.99 -16.82 -24.53
N GLU A 416 27.46 -15.70 -24.98
CA GLU A 416 28.01 -14.93 -26.09
C GLU A 416 27.93 -13.42 -25.79
N ASN A 417 28.71 -12.61 -26.52
CA ASN A 417 28.53 -11.17 -26.48
C ASN A 417 27.35 -10.76 -27.36
N CYS A 418 26.43 -10.02 -26.81
CA CYS A 418 25.26 -9.56 -27.55
C CYS A 418 24.86 -8.12 -27.21
N THR A 419 23.95 -7.57 -27.99
CA THR A 419 23.22 -6.34 -27.67
C THR A 419 21.75 -6.67 -27.54
N VAL A 420 21.10 -6.11 -26.52
CA VAL A 420 19.64 -6.24 -26.32
C VAL A 420 19.02 -4.85 -26.18
N PRO A 421 17.77 -4.67 -26.60
CA PRO A 421 17.10 -3.40 -26.40
C PRO A 421 16.82 -3.13 -24.93
N LEU A 422 16.85 -1.86 -24.53
CA LEU A 422 16.56 -1.43 -23.15
C LEU A 422 15.20 -1.96 -22.66
N ARG A 423 14.21 -2.10 -23.53
CA ARG A 423 12.90 -2.66 -23.17
C ARG A 423 12.95 -4.12 -22.71
N ALA A 424 13.99 -4.89 -23.06
CA ALA A 424 14.17 -6.25 -22.55
C ALA A 424 14.48 -6.23 -21.03
N VAL A 425 15.14 -5.17 -20.57
CA VAL A 425 15.47 -4.99 -19.15
C VAL A 425 14.30 -4.39 -18.37
N SER A 426 13.62 -3.40 -18.94
CA SER A 426 12.47 -2.76 -18.33
C SER A 426 11.42 -2.40 -19.38
N PRO A 427 10.16 -2.82 -19.20
CA PRO A 427 9.08 -2.59 -20.15
C PRO A 427 8.73 -1.11 -20.35
N LEU A 428 9.26 -0.21 -19.51
CA LEU A 428 9.04 1.23 -19.60
C LEU A 428 10.11 1.95 -20.42
N LEU A 429 11.18 1.25 -20.82
CA LEU A 429 12.29 1.84 -21.57
C LEU A 429 12.08 1.71 -23.08
N SER A 430 12.85 2.52 -23.82
CA SER A 430 12.80 2.58 -25.28
C SER A 430 13.41 1.34 -25.96
N ASP A 431 13.27 1.26 -27.28
CA ASP A 431 13.91 0.25 -28.14
C ASP A 431 15.39 0.53 -28.41
N ALA A 432 15.98 1.55 -27.79
CA ALA A 432 17.39 1.85 -27.91
C ALA A 432 18.21 0.63 -27.46
N GLN A 433 19.27 0.33 -28.23
CA GLN A 433 20.16 -0.79 -27.95
C GLN A 433 21.05 -0.48 -26.74
N MET A 434 21.23 -1.46 -25.87
CA MET A 434 22.24 -1.40 -24.82
C MET A 434 23.65 -1.58 -25.40
N PRO A 435 24.70 -1.07 -24.74
CA PRO A 435 26.07 -1.44 -25.07
C PRO A 435 26.25 -2.97 -25.10
N PRO A 436 27.16 -3.48 -25.94
CA PRO A 436 27.47 -4.91 -25.96
C PRO A 436 27.83 -5.43 -24.57
N GLY A 437 27.25 -6.54 -24.19
CA GLY A 437 27.48 -7.19 -22.91
C GLY A 437 27.42 -8.71 -23.02
N THR A 438 27.79 -9.40 -21.97
CA THR A 438 27.69 -10.85 -21.91
C THR A 438 26.23 -11.28 -21.81
N CYS A 439 25.83 -12.20 -22.67
CA CYS A 439 24.47 -12.73 -22.73
C CYS A 439 24.48 -14.25 -22.63
N LEU A 440 23.41 -14.77 -22.05
CA LEU A 440 23.09 -16.20 -22.09
C LEU A 440 22.29 -16.51 -23.34
N VAL A 441 22.70 -17.50 -24.09
CA VAL A 441 21.92 -18.07 -25.17
C VAL A 441 21.01 -19.14 -24.62
N VAL A 442 19.73 -19.02 -24.89
CA VAL A 442 18.70 -19.93 -24.38
C VAL A 442 17.97 -20.55 -25.57
N GLU A 443 17.94 -21.88 -25.61
CA GLU A 443 17.08 -22.63 -26.51
C GLU A 443 15.71 -22.84 -25.86
N SER A 444 14.65 -22.51 -26.59
CA SER A 444 13.26 -22.61 -26.17
C SER A 444 12.58 -23.82 -26.72
N ASP A 445 11.76 -24.51 -25.90
CA ASP A 445 10.87 -25.60 -26.31
C ASP A 445 9.58 -25.09 -27.00
N VAL A 446 9.31 -23.79 -26.87
CA VAL A 446 8.17 -23.14 -27.54
C VAL A 446 8.64 -22.18 -28.63
N GLU A 447 7.79 -22.01 -29.63
CA GLU A 447 8.04 -21.07 -30.72
C GLU A 447 7.92 -19.62 -30.21
N LEU A 448 9.01 -18.87 -30.40
CA LEU A 448 9.09 -17.47 -30.05
C LEU A 448 9.04 -16.60 -31.32
N THR A 449 8.29 -15.53 -31.32
CA THR A 449 8.34 -14.57 -32.43
C THR A 449 9.64 -13.76 -32.36
N PRO A 450 10.50 -13.74 -33.39
CA PRO A 450 11.71 -12.95 -33.40
C PRO A 450 11.46 -11.48 -33.07
N GLY A 451 12.32 -10.88 -32.26
CA GLY A 451 12.15 -9.52 -31.76
C GLY A 451 11.28 -9.39 -30.50
N THR A 452 10.57 -10.45 -30.11
CA THR A 452 9.80 -10.45 -28.85
C THR A 452 10.75 -10.32 -27.66
N THR A 453 10.41 -9.44 -26.73
CA THR A 453 11.13 -9.26 -25.46
C THR A 453 10.28 -9.79 -24.30
N GLY A 454 10.95 -10.26 -23.27
CA GLY A 454 10.28 -10.82 -22.10
C GLY A 454 11.26 -11.05 -20.95
N ARG A 455 10.85 -11.90 -20.03
CA ARG A 455 11.70 -12.32 -18.90
C ARG A 455 11.86 -13.84 -18.89
N ILE A 456 13.08 -14.28 -18.65
CA ILE A 456 13.34 -15.65 -18.25
C ILE A 456 13.49 -15.71 -16.74
N THR A 457 12.99 -16.78 -16.14
CA THR A 457 13.14 -17.04 -14.70
C THR A 457 13.80 -18.40 -14.49
N SER A 458 14.79 -18.46 -13.61
CA SER A 458 15.40 -19.73 -13.19
C SER A 458 14.44 -20.53 -12.31
N GLN A 459 14.76 -21.79 -12.06
CA GLN A 459 14.09 -22.57 -11.04
C GLN A 459 14.20 -21.90 -9.66
N LYS A 460 13.21 -22.14 -8.81
CA LYS A 460 13.22 -21.63 -7.43
C LYS A 460 14.35 -22.30 -6.64
N VAL A 461 15.23 -21.47 -6.10
CA VAL A 461 16.26 -21.89 -5.15
C VAL A 461 15.84 -21.43 -3.77
N TYR A 462 15.73 -22.35 -2.83
CA TYR A 462 15.39 -22.03 -1.45
C TYR A 462 16.66 -21.69 -0.67
N GLN A 463 16.72 -20.48 -0.14
CA GLN A 463 17.85 -20.03 0.67
C GLN A 463 17.35 -19.17 1.85
N PRO A 464 18.09 -19.13 2.99
CA PRO A 464 17.71 -18.34 4.14
C PRO A 464 17.51 -16.87 3.75
N LEU A 465 16.48 -16.22 4.32
CA LEU A 465 16.20 -14.81 4.09
C LEU A 465 17.43 -13.93 4.36
N ALA A 466 18.23 -14.27 5.38
CA ALA A 466 19.47 -13.56 5.69
C ALA A 466 20.44 -13.51 4.49
N ARG A 467 20.56 -14.63 3.73
CA ARG A 467 21.41 -14.67 2.53
C ARG A 467 20.83 -13.78 1.43
N VAL A 468 19.52 -13.83 1.22
CA VAL A 468 18.82 -12.97 0.24
C VAL A 468 19.03 -11.49 0.57
N ILE A 469 18.87 -11.12 1.84
CA ILE A 469 19.10 -9.75 2.32
C ILE A 469 20.55 -9.33 2.08
N ARG A 470 21.51 -10.16 2.49
CA ARG A 470 22.95 -9.88 2.31
C ARG A 470 23.28 -9.65 0.82
N HIS A 471 22.79 -10.46 -0.06
CA HIS A 471 23.03 -10.32 -1.49
C HIS A 471 22.38 -9.06 -2.08
N GLN A 472 21.15 -8.75 -1.72
CA GLN A 472 20.47 -7.57 -2.25
C GLN A 472 21.00 -6.25 -1.69
N LEU A 473 21.44 -6.23 -0.43
CA LEU A 473 21.93 -5.03 0.24
C LEU A 473 23.46 -4.96 0.33
N GLY A 474 24.16 -6.06 0.04
CA GLY A 474 25.62 -6.13 0.09
C GLY A 474 26.32 -5.00 -0.68
N PRO A 475 25.91 -4.67 -1.91
CA PRO A 475 26.49 -3.56 -2.65
C PRO A 475 26.31 -2.17 -2.03
N VAL A 476 25.41 -2.03 -1.05
CA VAL A 476 25.09 -0.77 -0.37
C VAL A 476 25.86 -0.65 0.95
N LEU A 477 26.28 -1.79 1.51
CA LEU A 477 26.97 -1.79 2.81
C LEU A 477 28.43 -1.32 2.67
N PRO A 478 28.95 -0.53 3.62
CA PRO A 478 30.34 -0.12 3.64
C PRO A 478 31.25 -1.36 3.67
N GLY A 479 32.14 -1.51 2.71
CA GLY A 479 33.04 -2.66 2.56
C GLY A 479 32.54 -3.77 1.63
N GLY A 480 31.36 -3.64 1.03
CA GLY A 480 30.91 -4.52 -0.04
C GLY A 480 31.70 -4.26 -1.31
N SER A 481 32.77 -5.06 -1.57
CA SER A 481 33.41 -5.08 -2.87
C SER A 481 32.44 -5.65 -3.90
N LEU A 482 32.38 -5.05 -5.09
CA LEU A 482 31.65 -5.56 -6.26
C LEU A 482 32.32 -6.83 -6.85
N TYR A 483 33.34 -7.34 -6.19
CA TYR A 483 34.11 -8.50 -6.57
C TYR A 483 34.12 -9.49 -5.42
N SER A 484 33.41 -10.56 -5.53
CA SER A 484 33.77 -11.80 -4.87
C SER A 484 34.73 -12.50 -5.81
N ASP A 485 36.01 -12.35 -5.54
CA ASP A 485 36.99 -13.26 -6.06
C ASP A 485 36.63 -14.68 -5.62
N ASP A 486 36.61 -15.54 -6.61
CA ASP A 486 37.06 -16.92 -6.65
C ASP A 486 36.96 -17.74 -5.35
N GLU A 487 36.05 -18.66 -5.36
CA GLU A 487 36.26 -19.94 -4.72
C GLU A 487 37.06 -20.83 -5.69
N GLU A 488 38.38 -20.77 -5.62
CA GLU A 488 39.23 -21.97 -5.70
C GLU A 488 39.08 -22.70 -4.36
N ASP A 489 38.40 -23.83 -4.36
CA ASP A 489 38.72 -25.16 -3.85
C ASP A 489 37.44 -25.99 -3.75
#